data_39e82b792fbf4924e7476f81b457cd6f
#
_entry.id   39e82b792fbf4924e7476f81b457cd6f
#
_cell.length_a   1.000
_cell.length_b   1.000
_cell.length_c   1.000
_cell.angle_alpha   90.00
_cell.angle_beta   90.00
_cell.angle_gamma   90.00
#
_symmetry.space_group_name_H-M   'P 1'
#
loop_
_entity.id
_entity.type
_entity.pdbx_description
1 polymer ?
#
loop_
_entity_poly.entity_id
_entity_poly.type
_entity_poly.pdbx_seq_one_letter_code
_entity_poly.pdbx_strand_id
1 'polypeptide(L)'
;MAENCGWVILSRKIQDNWIWENPDMLKAWLDLIFLMNFKDRKLIIDGQLKVIKRGQYFTSIRNLASRWEWSKDRVERFLKLLESDEMITRSRTPSGTL
;
A
#
# COMPACT_ATOMS: atom_id res chain seq x y z
N MET A 1 -14.94 2.38 -10.93
CA MET A 1 -14.56 1.69 -10.96
C MET A 1 -15.02 0.61 -11.31
N ALA A 2 -15.43 0.49 -11.80
CA ALA A 2 -15.97 -0.28 -12.12
C ALA A 2 -15.58 -1.50 -12.65
N GLU A 3 -14.88 -1.50 -13.61
CA GLU A 3 -14.46 -2.72 -14.06
C GLU A 3 -13.69 -3.40 -13.00
N ASN A 4 -13.46 -2.71 -11.92
CA ASN A 4 -12.78 -3.39 -10.90
C ASN A 4 -13.75 -4.20 -10.10
N CYS A 5 -13.26 -5.02 -9.28
CA CYS A 5 -14.07 -5.78 -8.37
C CYS A 5 -14.71 -4.86 -7.38
N GLY A 6 -15.95 -5.12 -7.05
CA GLY A 6 -16.62 -4.36 -6.01
C GLY A 6 -16.18 -4.73 -4.61
N TRP A 7 -15.29 -5.70 -4.46
CA TRP A 7 -14.89 -6.19 -3.14
C TRP A 7 -13.44 -6.64 -3.15
N VAL A 8 -12.92 -6.82 -1.94
CA VAL A 8 -11.59 -7.35 -1.69
C VAL A 8 -11.74 -8.49 -0.67
N ILE A 9 -11.01 -9.58 -0.88
CA ILE A 9 -11.05 -10.72 0.01
C ILE A 9 -10.07 -10.49 1.15
N LEU A 10 -10.56 -10.63 2.39
CA LEU A 10 -9.73 -10.52 3.59
C LEU A 10 -9.80 -11.80 4.38
N SER A 11 -8.65 -12.21 4.94
CA SER A 11 -8.60 -13.35 5.82
C SER A 11 -9.07 -12.94 7.21
N ARG A 12 -9.81 -13.83 7.88
CA ARG A 12 -10.19 -13.59 9.27
C ARG A 12 -8.99 -13.54 10.20
N LYS A 13 -7.86 -14.05 9.76
CA LYS A 13 -6.64 -14.04 10.57
C LYS A 13 -6.16 -12.64 10.90
N ILE A 14 -6.67 -11.63 10.22
CA ILE A 14 -6.30 -10.26 10.55
C ILE A 14 -6.68 -9.91 11.98
N GLN A 15 -7.68 -10.56 12.53
CA GLN A 15 -8.09 -10.34 13.91
C GLN A 15 -7.04 -10.82 14.92
N ASP A 16 -6.17 -11.71 14.49
CA ASP A 16 -5.08 -12.22 15.32
C ASP A 16 -3.77 -11.50 15.10
N ASN A 17 -3.78 -10.49 14.22
CA ASN A 17 -2.60 -9.73 13.88
C ASN A 17 -2.49 -8.51 14.79
N TRP A 18 -1.24 -8.07 15.07
CA TRP A 18 -1.01 -6.90 15.91
C TRP A 18 -1.74 -5.65 15.40
N ILE A 19 -1.95 -5.58 14.10
CA ILE A 19 -2.56 -4.40 13.50
C ILE A 19 -4.02 -4.23 13.91
N TRP A 20 -4.67 -5.32 14.30
CA TRP A 20 -6.07 -5.27 14.73
C TRP A 20 -6.27 -4.43 15.98
N GLU A 21 -5.23 -4.33 16.82
CA GLU A 21 -5.32 -3.59 18.07
C GLU A 21 -5.23 -2.08 17.90
N ASN A 22 -4.85 -1.60 16.71
CA ASN A 22 -4.70 -0.18 16.47
C ASN A 22 -5.62 0.25 15.33
N PRO A 23 -6.71 0.96 15.65
CA PRO A 23 -7.70 1.33 14.62
C PRO A 23 -7.12 2.16 13.48
N ASP A 24 -6.20 3.07 13.77
CA ASP A 24 -5.62 3.91 12.73
C ASP A 24 -4.75 3.09 11.79
N MET A 25 -3.96 2.19 12.34
CA MET A 25 -3.11 1.32 11.52
C MET A 25 -3.94 0.33 10.74
N LEU A 26 -5.01 -0.18 11.33
CA LEU A 26 -5.90 -1.09 10.62
C LEU A 26 -6.54 -0.39 9.44
N LYS A 27 -7.01 0.83 9.63
CA LYS A 27 -7.62 1.60 8.55
C LYS A 27 -6.61 1.85 7.44
N ALA A 28 -5.38 2.22 7.80
CA ALA A 28 -4.34 2.45 6.80
C ALA A 28 -4.01 1.17 6.04
N TRP A 29 -3.97 0.03 6.71
CA TRP A 29 -3.72 -1.25 6.07
C TRP A 29 -4.82 -1.60 5.07
N LEU A 30 -6.07 -1.42 5.47
CA LEU A 30 -7.19 -1.67 4.57
C LEU A 30 -7.14 -0.74 3.36
N ASP A 31 -6.78 0.53 3.59
CA ASP A 31 -6.65 1.48 2.50
C ASP A 31 -5.58 1.04 1.52
N LEU A 32 -4.44 0.54 2.01
CA LEU A 32 -3.40 0.03 1.14
C LEU A 32 -3.90 -1.14 0.28
N ILE A 33 -4.66 -2.04 0.89
CA ILE A 33 -5.23 -3.17 0.15
C ILE A 33 -6.13 -2.67 -0.98
N PHE A 34 -6.97 -1.68 -0.68
CA PHE A 34 -7.88 -1.14 -1.69
C PHE A 34 -7.16 -0.36 -2.78
N LEU A 35 -5.98 0.17 -2.48
CA LEU A 35 -5.19 0.93 -3.46
C LEU A 35 -4.39 0.04 -4.39
N MET A 36 -4.15 -1.21 -4.01
CA MET A 36 -3.36 -2.11 -4.84
C MET A 36 -4.04 -2.36 -6.18
N ASN A 37 -3.23 -2.50 -7.23
CA ASN A 37 -3.76 -2.82 -8.54
C ASN A 37 -4.37 -4.21 -8.54
N PHE A 38 -5.54 -4.34 -9.14
CA PHE A 38 -6.15 -5.66 -9.26
C PHE A 38 -5.78 -6.34 -10.57
N LYS A 39 -5.08 -5.63 -11.45
CA LYS A 39 -4.51 -6.19 -12.68
C LYS A 39 -3.28 -5.39 -13.05
N ASP A 40 -2.47 -5.93 -13.94
CA ASP A 40 -1.24 -5.25 -14.37
C ASP A 40 -1.57 -3.95 -15.09
N ARG A 41 -0.73 -2.95 -14.86
CA ARG A 41 -0.86 -1.65 -15.50
C ARG A 41 0.51 -1.18 -15.97
N LYS A 42 0.53 -0.39 -17.02
CA LYS A 42 1.77 0.22 -17.52
C LYS A 42 1.76 1.69 -17.17
N LEU A 43 2.85 2.17 -16.62
CA LEU A 43 3.03 3.57 -16.24
C LEU A 43 4.36 4.07 -16.75
N ILE A 44 4.44 5.36 -17.00
CA ILE A 44 5.71 5.99 -17.35
C ILE A 44 6.29 6.55 -16.05
N ILE A 45 7.46 6.04 -15.65
CA ILE A 45 8.14 6.43 -14.42
C ILE A 45 9.56 6.83 -14.80
N ASP A 46 9.95 8.06 -14.51
CA ASP A 46 11.28 8.58 -14.85
C ASP A 46 11.57 8.43 -16.33
N GLY A 47 10.58 8.67 -17.17
CA GLY A 47 10.74 8.58 -18.62
C GLY A 47 10.80 7.18 -19.19
N GLN A 48 10.60 6.16 -18.35
CA GLN A 48 10.64 4.77 -18.79
C GLN A 48 9.29 4.11 -18.57
N LEU A 49 8.94 3.22 -19.48
CA LEU A 49 7.70 2.45 -19.34
C LEU A 49 7.94 1.34 -18.34
N LYS A 50 7.13 1.32 -17.30
CA LYS A 50 7.20 0.31 -16.25
C LYS A 50 5.87 -0.41 -16.11
N VAL A 51 5.93 -1.69 -15.79
CA VAL A 51 4.74 -2.49 -15.55
C VAL A 51 4.52 -2.57 -14.03
N ILE A 52 3.37 -2.09 -13.57
CA ILE A 52 2.97 -2.21 -12.18
C ILE A 52 2.03 -3.41 -12.13
N LYS A 53 2.48 -4.46 -11.49
CA LYS A 53 1.78 -5.73 -11.51
C LYS A 53 0.63 -5.77 -10.53
N ARG A 54 -0.25 -6.74 -10.71
CA ARG A 54 -1.34 -6.98 -9.79
C ARG A 54 -0.78 -7.14 -8.38
N GLY A 55 -1.41 -6.48 -7.42
CA GLY A 55 -0.94 -6.53 -6.03
C GLY A 55 0.13 -5.51 -5.71
N GLN A 56 0.51 -4.68 -6.67
CA GLN A 56 1.48 -3.61 -6.47
C GLN A 56 0.81 -2.26 -6.57
N TYR A 57 1.42 -1.26 -5.94
CA TYR A 57 0.95 0.11 -6.03
C TYR A 57 2.13 1.05 -6.00
N PHE A 58 2.22 1.95 -6.97
CA PHE A 58 3.30 2.92 -7.04
C PHE A 58 2.87 4.20 -6.35
N THR A 59 3.60 4.56 -5.30
CA THR A 59 3.27 5.77 -4.54
C THR A 59 4.52 6.27 -3.83
N SER A 60 4.36 7.30 -3.03
CA SER A 60 5.45 7.86 -2.22
C SER A 60 4.99 8.04 -0.80
N ILE A 61 5.96 8.17 0.11
CA ILE A 61 5.67 8.47 1.52
C ILE A 61 4.85 9.76 1.62
N ARG A 62 5.21 10.76 0.82
CA ARG A 62 4.50 12.05 0.83
C ARG A 62 3.03 11.86 0.45
N ASN A 63 2.76 11.07 -0.59
CA ASN A 63 1.39 10.85 -1.03
C ASN A 63 0.57 10.13 0.03
N LEU A 64 1.16 9.12 0.67
CA LEU A 64 0.46 8.40 1.72
C LEU A 64 0.25 9.27 2.95
N ALA A 65 1.24 10.09 3.31
CA ALA A 65 1.11 11.00 4.45
C ALA A 65 -0.04 11.98 4.22
N SER A 66 -0.12 12.52 3.01
CA SER A 66 -1.20 13.44 2.66
C SER A 66 -2.56 12.74 2.69
N ARG A 67 -2.63 11.53 2.14
CA ARG A 67 -3.88 10.78 2.07
C ARG A 67 -4.40 10.40 3.45
N TRP A 68 -3.49 9.99 4.34
CA TRP A 68 -3.87 9.54 5.68
C TRP A 68 -3.84 10.65 6.71
N GLU A 69 -3.36 11.83 6.33
CA GLU A 69 -3.18 12.96 7.24
C GLU A 69 -2.25 12.60 8.39
N TRP A 70 -1.19 11.88 8.06
CA TRP A 70 -0.14 11.48 8.99
C TRP A 70 1.15 12.23 8.68
N SER A 71 2.06 12.28 9.64
CA SER A 71 3.41 12.77 9.36
C SER A 71 4.16 11.73 8.51
N LYS A 72 5.18 12.20 7.79
CA LYS A 72 6.00 11.29 6.98
C LYS A 72 6.69 10.26 7.86
N ASP A 73 7.15 10.66 9.04
CA ASP A 73 7.80 9.73 9.97
C ASP A 73 6.85 8.62 10.40
N ARG A 74 5.60 8.98 10.66
CA ARG A 74 4.60 7.98 11.06
C ARG A 74 4.34 6.99 9.93
N VAL A 75 4.23 7.48 8.70
CA VAL A 75 4.04 6.61 7.54
C VAL A 75 5.23 5.67 7.39
N GLU A 76 6.44 6.22 7.48
CA GLU A 76 7.64 5.41 7.31
C GLU A 76 7.73 4.32 8.36
N ARG A 77 7.45 4.65 9.62
CA ARG A 77 7.47 3.65 10.69
C ARG A 77 6.43 2.57 10.47
N PHE A 78 5.25 2.96 10.03
CA PHE A 78 4.18 1.99 9.77
C PHE A 78 4.58 1.04 8.64
N LEU A 79 5.13 1.58 7.55
CA LEU A 79 5.54 0.74 6.43
C LEU A 79 6.67 -0.20 6.83
N LYS A 80 7.59 0.26 7.69
CA LYS A 80 8.67 -0.61 8.18
C LYS A 80 8.13 -1.74 9.03
N LEU A 81 7.10 -1.48 9.84
CA LEU A 81 6.46 -2.53 10.61
C LEU A 81 5.83 -3.58 9.68
N LEU A 82 5.15 -3.12 8.64
CA LEU A 82 4.55 -4.04 7.69
C LEU A 82 5.60 -4.87 6.97
N GLU A 83 6.72 -4.26 6.60
CA GLU A 83 7.81 -5.02 5.98
C GLU A 83 8.40 -6.05 6.93
N SER A 84 8.61 -5.67 8.19
CA SER A 84 9.21 -6.59 9.16
C SER A 84 8.34 -7.78 9.45
N ASP A 85 7.03 -7.64 9.30
CA ASP A 85 6.08 -8.74 9.48
C ASP A 85 5.74 -9.40 8.15
N GLU A 86 6.50 -9.06 7.11
CA GLU A 86 6.33 -9.65 5.78
C GLU A 86 4.94 -9.47 5.18
N MET A 87 4.25 -8.41 5.59
CA MET A 87 2.94 -8.09 5.03
C MET A 87 3.05 -7.35 3.71
N ILE A 88 4.15 -6.64 3.50
CA ILE A 88 4.44 -5.95 2.25
C ILE A 88 5.92 -6.07 1.92
N THR A 89 6.26 -5.82 0.67
CA THR A 89 7.64 -5.57 0.25
C THR A 89 7.67 -4.24 -0.48
N ARG A 90 8.82 -3.58 -0.40
CA ARG A 90 8.98 -2.28 -1.06
C ARG A 90 10.17 -2.31 -1.99
N SER A 91 10.00 -1.70 -3.16
CA SER A 91 11.10 -1.42 -4.06
C SER A 91 11.14 0.08 -4.26
N ARG A 92 12.29 0.69 -4.04
CA ARG A 92 12.41 2.15 -4.14
C ARG A 92 12.89 2.54 -5.52
N THR A 93 12.36 3.65 -6.01
CA THR A 93 12.82 4.28 -7.22
C THR A 93 13.10 5.75 -6.91
N PRO A 94 13.79 6.47 -7.80
CA PRO A 94 14.03 7.89 -7.54
C PRO A 94 12.75 8.69 -7.35
N SER A 95 11.65 8.28 -7.96
CA SER A 95 10.42 9.06 -7.91
C SER A 95 9.37 8.47 -7.01
N GLY A 96 9.60 7.33 -6.37
CA GLY A 96 8.60 6.76 -5.49
C GLY A 96 8.95 5.38 -4.97
N THR A 97 7.93 4.71 -4.43
CA THR A 97 8.06 3.40 -3.79
C THR A 97 6.98 2.47 -4.31
N LEU A 98 7.35 1.24 -4.54
CA LEU A 98 6.38 0.22 -4.97
C LEU A 98 6.00 -0.67 -3.81
#